data_df3f4febd5b24a2ee32f18a3dd09a646
#
_entry.id   df3f4febd5b24a2ee32f18a3dd09a646
#
_cell.length_a   1.000
_cell.length_b   1.000
_cell.length_c   1.000
_cell.angle_alpha   90.00
_cell.angle_beta   90.00
_cell.angle_gamma   90.00
#
_symmetry.space_group_name_H-M   'P 1'
#
loop_
_entity.id
_entity.type
_entity.pdbx_description
1 polymer ?
#
loop_
_entity_poly.entity_id
_entity_poly.type
_entity_poly.pdbx_seq_one_letter_code
_entity_poly.pdbx_strand_id
1 'polypeptide(L)'
;MTKHEIVLMSITGEDKPGVTSSLTEILSKHNATILDIGQANIHQSLSLGILFRLDPVMQGNILKDLLFKSYELGVQAKFTPIEREDYDQWVSRQGKESYVITVLGQKIEANQLAHVTKVIAEQGLNIDTIKRLTGRIPLDSEDDSQNRSCIEFSVRGTPQNVNLIHEKFVTLSGALDIDISFQKDNIYRRNRRLICFDMDSTLIKTEVIDELAERAGAGEEVRAITEAAMRGEIDFSESFKKRVSLLEGLDESVLQEIAENLPIMDGADRLMHILKKCGYKIAILSGGFTFFGKHLKKRFGVDYLYANELEIKDGNRIVTGKQIGRAHV
;
A
#
# COMPACT_ATOMS: atom_id res chain seq x y z
N MET A 1 -34.09 19.14 31.69
CA MET A 1 -32.91 18.49 31.11
C MET A 1 -31.83 19.54 30.98
N THR A 2 -30.77 19.47 31.76
CA THR A 2 -29.62 20.37 31.70
C THR A 2 -28.97 20.25 30.33
N LYS A 3 -28.97 21.33 29.55
CA LYS A 3 -28.43 21.39 28.19
C LYS A 3 -26.90 21.39 28.32
N HIS A 4 -26.27 20.21 28.22
CA HIS A 4 -24.80 20.14 28.16
C HIS A 4 -24.30 20.90 26.93
N GLU A 5 -23.27 21.67 27.08
CA GLU A 5 -22.64 22.40 26.00
C GLU A 5 -21.44 21.61 25.44
N ILE A 6 -21.41 21.48 24.12
CA ILE A 6 -20.30 20.84 23.39
C ILE A 6 -19.44 21.94 22.79
N VAL A 7 -18.15 21.88 23.03
CA VAL A 7 -17.19 22.89 22.57
C VAL A 7 -16.04 22.22 21.84
N LEU A 8 -15.76 22.69 20.62
CA LEU A 8 -14.54 22.37 19.90
C LEU A 8 -13.49 23.44 20.21
N MET A 9 -12.40 23.04 20.85
CA MET A 9 -11.21 23.87 21.05
C MET A 9 -10.20 23.53 19.93
N SER A 10 -9.88 24.53 19.13
CA SER A 10 -8.82 24.43 18.11
C SER A 10 -7.60 25.21 18.55
N ILE A 11 -6.47 24.54 18.63
CA ILE A 11 -5.18 25.09 19.04
C ILE A 11 -4.24 25.09 17.85
N THR A 12 -3.57 26.21 17.62
CA THR A 12 -2.51 26.35 16.59
C THR A 12 -1.32 27.09 17.18
N GLY A 13 -0.10 26.70 16.79
CA GLY A 13 1.12 27.33 17.27
C GLY A 13 2.35 26.49 17.02
N GLU A 14 3.43 26.80 17.69
CA GLU A 14 4.66 26.02 17.66
C GLU A 14 4.51 24.71 18.45
N ASP A 15 4.96 23.60 17.85
CA ASP A 15 4.94 22.29 18.53
C ASP A 15 5.98 22.25 19.64
N LYS A 16 5.50 22.14 20.88
CA LYS A 16 6.34 22.06 22.08
C LYS A 16 5.85 20.95 22.99
N PRO A 17 6.78 20.25 23.67
CA PRO A 17 6.40 19.31 24.72
C PRO A 17 5.55 19.98 25.79
N GLY A 18 4.47 19.32 26.21
CA GLY A 18 3.63 19.79 27.30
C GLY A 18 2.37 20.56 26.91
N VAL A 19 2.20 20.97 25.64
CA VAL A 19 1.00 21.69 25.20
C VAL A 19 -0.27 20.87 25.48
N THR A 20 -0.34 19.67 24.94
CA THR A 20 -1.52 18.79 25.10
C THR A 20 -1.74 18.43 26.56
N SER A 21 -0.70 18.07 27.32
CA SER A 21 -0.83 17.69 28.74
C SER A 21 -1.34 18.83 29.61
N SER A 22 -0.84 20.05 29.41
CA SER A 22 -1.29 21.22 30.17
C SER A 22 -2.77 21.57 29.94
N LEU A 23 -3.22 21.46 28.68
CA LEU A 23 -4.61 21.74 28.33
C LEU A 23 -5.55 20.64 28.84
N THR A 24 -5.17 19.38 28.71
CA THR A 24 -5.96 18.25 29.23
C THR A 24 -6.01 18.22 30.76
N GLU A 25 -4.98 18.70 31.45
CA GLU A 25 -4.99 18.85 32.91
C GLU A 25 -6.08 19.86 33.36
N ILE A 26 -6.24 20.98 32.64
CA ILE A 26 -7.30 21.95 32.93
C ILE A 26 -8.68 21.31 32.69
N LEU A 27 -8.86 20.63 31.55
CA LEU A 27 -10.10 19.92 31.27
C LEU A 27 -10.44 18.89 32.36
N SER A 28 -9.42 18.18 32.88
CA SER A 28 -9.56 17.21 33.98
C SER A 28 -10.01 17.88 35.30
N LYS A 29 -9.43 19.02 35.67
CA LYS A 29 -9.78 19.78 36.90
C LYS A 29 -11.25 20.23 36.90
N HIS A 30 -11.82 20.43 35.71
CA HIS A 30 -13.25 20.79 35.52
C HIS A 30 -14.14 19.61 35.18
N ASN A 31 -13.68 18.37 35.29
CA ASN A 31 -14.41 17.15 34.98
C ASN A 31 -15.06 17.17 33.57
N ALA A 32 -14.39 17.82 32.59
CA ALA A 32 -14.85 17.84 31.21
C ALA A 32 -14.76 16.44 30.57
N THR A 33 -15.79 16.05 29.82
CA THR A 33 -15.77 14.80 29.07
C THR A 33 -15.20 15.05 27.67
N ILE A 34 -14.07 14.42 27.33
CA ILE A 34 -13.53 14.48 25.97
C ILE A 34 -14.36 13.57 25.06
N LEU A 35 -14.88 14.13 23.98
CA LEU A 35 -15.70 13.42 22.96
C LEU A 35 -14.83 12.99 21.77
N ASP A 36 -13.85 13.84 21.39
CA ASP A 36 -12.87 13.53 20.36
C ASP A 36 -11.60 14.37 20.54
N ILE A 37 -10.46 13.88 20.05
CA ILE A 37 -9.18 14.59 20.08
C ILE A 37 -8.36 14.21 18.85
N GLY A 38 -7.79 15.20 18.17
CA GLY A 38 -6.92 15.00 17.03
C GLY A 38 -5.78 16.01 16.99
N GLN A 39 -4.58 15.54 16.66
CA GLN A 39 -3.38 16.37 16.53
C GLN A 39 -2.69 16.11 15.19
N ALA A 40 -2.25 17.18 14.55
CA ALA A 40 -1.43 17.11 13.35
C ALA A 40 -0.23 18.06 13.48
N ASN A 41 0.95 17.59 13.04
CA ASN A 41 2.17 18.38 13.01
C ASN A 41 2.71 18.45 11.60
N ILE A 42 2.92 19.67 11.09
CA ILE A 42 3.62 19.94 9.83
C ILE A 42 4.78 20.86 10.12
N HIS A 43 6.00 20.38 9.89
CA HIS A 43 7.24 21.05 10.31
C HIS A 43 7.20 21.27 11.84
N GLN A 44 7.27 22.49 12.30
CA GLN A 44 7.20 22.87 13.71
C GLN A 44 5.83 23.44 14.11
N SER A 45 4.84 23.35 13.21
CA SER A 45 3.50 23.85 13.45
C SER A 45 2.58 22.76 13.99
N LEU A 46 2.05 22.98 15.17
CA LEU A 46 1.02 22.17 15.82
C LEU A 46 -0.37 22.62 15.39
N SER A 47 -1.23 21.68 15.07
CA SER A 47 -2.68 21.86 14.99
C SER A 47 -3.34 20.78 15.86
N LEU A 48 -4.00 21.19 16.96
CA LEU A 48 -4.64 20.31 17.93
C LEU A 48 -6.12 20.68 18.04
N GLY A 49 -7.01 19.73 17.83
CA GLY A 49 -8.45 19.84 18.08
C GLY A 49 -8.85 19.00 19.27
N ILE A 50 -9.61 19.56 20.20
CA ILE A 50 -10.22 18.83 21.32
C ILE A 50 -11.69 19.16 21.34
N LEU A 51 -12.53 18.17 21.14
CA LEU A 51 -13.98 18.26 21.27
C LEU A 51 -14.37 17.72 22.64
N PHE A 52 -15.00 18.56 23.46
CA PHE A 52 -15.35 18.20 24.82
C PHE A 52 -16.74 18.68 25.21
N ARG A 53 -17.33 18.03 26.19
CA ARG A 53 -18.62 18.35 26.76
C ARG A 53 -18.44 18.88 28.17
N LEU A 54 -19.16 19.99 28.46
CA LEU A 54 -19.17 20.67 29.74
C LEU A 54 -20.48 20.50 30.48
N ASP A 55 -20.41 20.49 31.80
CA ASP A 55 -21.57 20.76 32.65
C ASP A 55 -21.87 22.27 32.60
N PRO A 56 -23.12 22.70 32.38
CA PRO A 56 -23.51 24.11 32.27
C PRO A 56 -23.11 24.98 33.45
N VAL A 57 -22.97 24.40 34.64
CA VAL A 57 -22.60 25.13 35.87
C VAL A 57 -21.13 25.57 35.90
N MET A 58 -20.26 24.96 35.10
CA MET A 58 -18.80 25.13 35.15
C MET A 58 -18.18 25.97 34.00
N GLN A 59 -18.99 26.41 33.02
CA GLN A 59 -18.52 26.95 31.74
C GLN A 59 -17.58 28.17 31.81
N GLY A 60 -17.93 29.18 32.59
CA GLY A 60 -17.21 30.46 32.51
C GLY A 60 -15.76 30.40 32.96
N ASN A 61 -15.43 29.49 33.86
CA ASN A 61 -14.09 29.37 34.40
C ASN A 61 -13.14 28.55 33.54
N ILE A 62 -13.64 27.43 32.94
CA ILE A 62 -12.81 26.55 32.15
C ILE A 62 -12.30 27.19 30.85
N LEU A 63 -13.14 27.93 30.12
CA LEU A 63 -12.73 28.59 28.88
C LEU A 63 -11.68 29.71 29.19
N LYS A 64 -11.85 30.39 30.30
CA LYS A 64 -10.90 31.38 30.77
C LYS A 64 -9.54 30.75 31.12
N ASP A 65 -9.56 29.64 31.88
CA ASP A 65 -8.33 28.94 32.28
C ASP A 65 -7.59 28.38 31.08
N LEU A 66 -8.34 27.79 30.13
CA LEU A 66 -7.78 27.29 28.86
C LEU A 66 -7.18 28.41 28.01
N LEU A 67 -7.84 29.57 27.94
CA LEU A 67 -7.36 30.73 27.20
C LEU A 67 -6.05 31.28 27.81
N PHE A 68 -6.01 31.46 29.13
CA PHE A 68 -4.79 31.92 29.83
C PHE A 68 -3.64 30.93 29.65
N LYS A 69 -3.91 29.63 29.79
CA LYS A 69 -2.89 28.62 29.60
C LYS A 69 -2.37 28.58 28.18
N SER A 70 -3.25 28.70 27.18
CA SER A 70 -2.85 28.80 25.76
C SER A 70 -1.92 30.00 25.52
N TYR A 71 -2.24 31.15 26.14
CA TYR A 71 -1.37 32.34 26.08
C TYR A 71 0.01 32.09 26.70
N GLU A 72 0.07 31.48 27.90
CA GLU A 72 1.33 31.12 28.57
C GLU A 72 2.18 30.15 27.71
N LEU A 73 1.55 29.25 27.02
CA LEU A 73 2.21 28.28 26.13
C LEU A 73 2.63 28.88 24.77
N GLY A 74 2.20 30.12 24.49
CA GLY A 74 2.47 30.76 23.20
C GLY A 74 1.72 30.17 22.02
N VAL A 75 0.55 29.56 22.27
CA VAL A 75 -0.32 29.02 21.24
C VAL A 75 -1.62 29.80 21.14
N GLN A 76 -2.25 29.78 19.96
CA GLN A 76 -3.55 30.39 19.71
C GLN A 76 -4.66 29.38 19.98
N ALA A 77 -5.67 29.79 20.76
CA ALA A 77 -6.86 28.97 21.03
C ALA A 77 -8.09 29.62 20.43
N LYS A 78 -8.91 28.80 19.75
CA LYS A 78 -10.24 29.17 19.27
C LYS A 78 -11.26 28.20 19.83
N PHE A 79 -12.34 28.73 20.39
CA PHE A 79 -13.46 27.94 20.92
C PHE A 79 -14.67 28.10 19.98
N THR A 80 -15.24 26.97 19.59
CA THR A 80 -16.42 26.94 18.73
C THR A 80 -17.49 26.08 19.42
N PRO A 81 -18.62 26.63 19.84
CA PRO A 81 -19.72 25.84 20.36
C PRO A 81 -20.30 24.98 19.22
N ILE A 82 -20.67 23.74 19.54
CA ILE A 82 -21.25 22.77 18.61
C ILE A 82 -22.67 22.45 19.09
N GLU A 83 -23.66 22.62 18.21
CA GLU A 83 -25.01 22.21 18.51
C GLU A 83 -25.14 20.69 18.59
N ARG A 84 -26.05 20.21 19.42
CA ARG A 84 -26.22 18.77 19.63
C ARG A 84 -26.61 18.04 18.35
N GLU A 85 -27.45 18.64 17.55
CA GLU A 85 -27.90 18.12 16.27
C GLU A 85 -26.75 17.94 15.29
N ASP A 86 -25.81 18.90 15.24
CA ASP A 86 -24.62 18.83 14.41
C ASP A 86 -23.67 17.73 14.88
N TYR A 87 -23.53 17.59 16.20
CA TYR A 87 -22.73 16.50 16.80
C TYR A 87 -23.33 15.12 16.47
N ASP A 88 -24.65 14.94 16.66
CA ASP A 88 -25.35 13.68 16.39
C ASP A 88 -25.27 13.32 14.89
N GLN A 89 -25.39 14.31 13.99
CA GLN A 89 -25.17 14.11 12.56
C GLN A 89 -23.72 13.70 12.25
N TRP A 90 -22.75 14.34 12.88
CA TRP A 90 -21.34 14.00 12.70
C TRP A 90 -21.06 12.57 13.16
N VAL A 91 -21.57 12.15 14.32
CA VAL A 91 -21.46 10.78 14.84
C VAL A 91 -22.10 9.77 13.88
N SER A 92 -23.27 10.08 13.31
CA SER A 92 -23.96 9.18 12.37
C SER A 92 -23.17 8.94 11.09
N ARG A 93 -22.26 9.85 10.72
CA ARG A 93 -21.37 9.71 9.55
C ARG A 93 -20.14 8.85 9.84
N GLN A 94 -19.83 8.54 11.11
CA GLN A 94 -18.63 7.78 11.49
C GLN A 94 -18.65 6.31 11.02
N GLY A 95 -19.83 5.72 10.83
CA GLY A 95 -19.99 4.33 10.36
C GLY A 95 -19.88 4.11 8.85
N LYS A 96 -19.55 5.14 8.06
CA LYS A 96 -19.40 4.99 6.60
C LYS A 96 -18.13 4.22 6.24
N GLU A 97 -18.15 3.61 5.04
CA GLU A 97 -17.00 2.92 4.49
C GLU A 97 -15.80 3.86 4.38
N SER A 98 -14.65 3.35 4.75
CA SER A 98 -13.37 4.05 4.62
C SER A 98 -12.47 3.37 3.59
N TYR A 99 -11.69 4.18 2.91
CA TYR A 99 -10.74 3.75 1.89
C TYR A 99 -9.40 4.43 2.12
N VAL A 100 -8.36 3.79 1.60
CA VAL A 100 -7.01 4.35 1.60
C VAL A 100 -6.56 4.49 0.15
N ILE A 101 -6.07 5.70 -0.16
CA ILE A 101 -5.45 5.99 -1.44
C ILE A 101 -3.98 6.26 -1.18
N THR A 102 -3.11 5.51 -1.83
CA THR A 102 -1.66 5.69 -1.72
C THR A 102 -1.13 6.19 -3.05
N VAL A 103 -0.42 7.30 -3.01
CA VAL A 103 0.26 7.90 -4.17
C VAL A 103 1.76 7.74 -3.97
N LEU A 104 2.43 7.11 -4.93
CA LEU A 104 3.86 6.88 -4.93
C LEU A 104 4.47 7.48 -6.19
N GLY A 105 5.58 8.20 -6.05
CA GLY A 105 6.35 8.75 -7.17
C GLY A 105 7.77 9.09 -6.73
N GLN A 106 8.62 9.46 -7.67
CA GLN A 106 9.95 9.98 -7.34
C GLN A 106 9.82 11.28 -6.58
N LYS A 107 8.99 12.18 -7.09
CA LYS A 107 8.64 13.48 -6.49
C LYS A 107 7.13 13.64 -6.55
N ILE A 108 6.53 14.17 -5.50
CA ILE A 108 5.11 14.49 -5.49
C ILE A 108 4.92 15.99 -5.67
N GLU A 109 4.24 16.35 -6.72
CA GLU A 109 3.96 17.74 -7.10
C GLU A 109 2.50 18.12 -6.85
N ALA A 110 2.23 19.41 -6.72
CA ALA A 110 0.88 19.93 -6.48
C ALA A 110 -0.12 19.53 -7.57
N ASN A 111 0.33 19.47 -8.83
CA ASN A 111 -0.50 19.04 -9.96
C ASN A 111 -1.03 17.61 -9.78
N GLN A 112 -0.17 16.69 -9.38
CA GLN A 112 -0.54 15.29 -9.12
C GLN A 112 -1.58 15.17 -8.02
N LEU A 113 -1.37 15.88 -6.90
CA LEU A 113 -2.31 15.89 -5.78
C LEU A 113 -3.64 16.54 -6.16
N ALA A 114 -3.63 17.60 -6.96
CA ALA A 114 -4.85 18.26 -7.45
C ALA A 114 -5.73 17.31 -8.27
N HIS A 115 -5.14 16.50 -9.15
CA HIS A 115 -5.89 15.53 -9.94
C HIS A 115 -6.42 14.38 -9.09
N VAL A 116 -5.63 13.84 -8.16
CA VAL A 116 -6.05 12.78 -7.26
C VAL A 116 -7.20 13.26 -6.35
N THR A 117 -7.07 14.42 -5.72
CA THR A 117 -8.10 14.96 -4.84
C THR A 117 -9.37 15.34 -5.59
N LYS A 118 -9.27 15.76 -6.85
CA LYS A 118 -10.42 16.00 -7.73
C LYS A 118 -11.22 14.72 -7.97
N VAL A 119 -10.56 13.59 -8.28
CA VAL A 119 -11.25 12.30 -8.43
C VAL A 119 -11.96 11.90 -7.15
N ILE A 120 -11.32 12.08 -5.98
CA ILE A 120 -11.91 11.80 -4.68
C ILE A 120 -13.20 12.60 -4.49
N ALA A 121 -13.15 13.91 -4.73
CA ALA A 121 -14.28 14.82 -4.56
C ALA A 121 -15.43 14.50 -5.54
N GLU A 122 -15.14 14.24 -6.81
CA GLU A 122 -16.12 13.87 -7.83
C GLU A 122 -16.87 12.58 -7.50
N GLN A 123 -16.26 11.69 -6.72
CA GLN A 123 -16.88 10.44 -6.27
C GLN A 123 -17.63 10.58 -4.93
N GLY A 124 -17.75 11.81 -4.40
CA GLY A 124 -18.46 12.08 -3.14
C GLY A 124 -17.73 11.57 -1.90
N LEU A 125 -16.42 11.32 -1.99
CA LEU A 125 -15.60 10.92 -0.88
C LEU A 125 -15.01 12.14 -0.17
N ASN A 126 -14.98 12.10 1.17
CA ASN A 126 -14.31 13.10 1.99
C ASN A 126 -12.91 12.64 2.39
N ILE A 127 -11.95 13.55 2.38
CA ILE A 127 -10.59 13.28 2.86
C ILE A 127 -10.58 13.54 4.37
N ASP A 128 -10.31 12.51 5.17
CA ASP A 128 -10.21 12.61 6.62
C ASP A 128 -8.78 12.98 7.06
N THR A 129 -7.77 12.33 6.45
CA THR A 129 -6.35 12.58 6.76
C THR A 129 -5.49 12.46 5.51
N ILE A 130 -4.41 13.24 5.50
CA ILE A 130 -3.34 13.12 4.50
C ILE A 130 -2.03 12.93 5.25
N LYS A 131 -1.28 11.87 4.94
CA LYS A 131 -0.04 11.53 5.61
C LYS A 131 1.08 11.22 4.63
N ARG A 132 2.23 11.87 4.76
CA ARG A 132 3.44 11.46 4.08
C ARG A 132 4.05 10.26 4.80
N LEU A 133 4.26 9.15 4.09
CA LEU A 133 4.81 7.91 4.63
C LEU A 133 6.34 7.84 4.51
N THR A 134 6.91 8.57 3.56
CA THR A 134 8.37 8.64 3.37
C THR A 134 9.01 9.75 4.20
N GLY A 135 10.30 9.61 4.47
CA GLY A 135 11.12 10.64 5.12
C GLY A 135 11.12 11.98 4.36
N ARG A 136 11.56 13.04 5.03
CA ARG A 136 11.82 14.33 4.37
C ARG A 136 13.26 14.34 3.91
N ILE A 137 13.50 14.97 2.78
CA ILE A 137 14.81 15.04 2.13
C ILE A 137 15.30 16.46 2.28
N PRO A 138 16.58 16.68 2.65
CA PRO A 138 17.20 18.01 2.64
C PRO A 138 17.12 18.62 1.23
N LEU A 139 16.95 19.94 1.17
CA LEU A 139 16.80 20.66 -0.11
C LEU A 139 18.06 20.57 -0.98
N ASP A 140 19.23 20.45 -0.35
CA ASP A 140 20.53 20.42 -1.01
C ASP A 140 21.08 19.00 -1.25
N SER A 141 20.22 17.96 -1.20
CA SER A 141 20.67 16.61 -1.51
C SER A 141 20.91 16.45 -3.02
N GLU A 142 22.16 16.22 -3.41
CA GLU A 142 22.58 16.05 -4.82
C GLU A 142 22.08 14.73 -5.45
N ASP A 143 21.63 13.77 -4.67
CA ASP A 143 21.19 12.44 -5.15
C ASP A 143 19.66 12.33 -5.20
N ASP A 144 19.08 12.82 -6.29
CA ASP A 144 17.64 12.72 -6.60
C ASP A 144 17.23 11.29 -7.05
N SER A 145 18.19 10.44 -7.41
CA SER A 145 17.90 9.15 -8.06
C SER A 145 17.27 8.11 -7.13
N GLN A 146 17.47 8.22 -5.82
CA GLN A 146 16.90 7.32 -4.80
C GLN A 146 15.69 7.91 -4.07
N ASN A 147 15.30 9.13 -4.40
CA ASN A 147 14.21 9.81 -3.71
C ASN A 147 12.87 9.24 -4.15
N ARG A 148 12.16 8.65 -3.21
CA ARG A 148 10.79 8.22 -3.40
C ARG A 148 9.89 8.93 -2.42
N SER A 149 8.77 9.44 -2.94
CA SER A 149 7.76 10.11 -2.13
C SER A 149 6.49 9.27 -2.11
N CYS A 150 5.96 9.04 -0.91
CA CYS A 150 4.72 8.30 -0.73
C CYS A 150 3.77 9.11 0.16
N ILE A 151 2.57 9.34 -0.33
CA ILE A 151 1.50 10.03 0.40
C ILE A 151 0.29 9.10 0.49
N GLU A 152 -0.27 8.99 1.68
CA GLU A 152 -1.48 8.25 1.97
C GLU A 152 -2.62 9.21 2.30
N PHE A 153 -3.77 9.00 1.68
CA PHE A 153 -5.04 9.65 1.99
C PHE A 153 -5.95 8.63 2.65
N SER A 154 -6.48 8.95 3.83
CA SER A 154 -7.64 8.26 4.36
C SER A 154 -8.88 9.00 3.91
N VAL A 155 -9.79 8.31 3.24
CA VAL A 155 -11.01 8.90 2.71
C VAL A 155 -12.23 8.12 3.18
N ARG A 156 -13.35 8.81 3.35
CA ARG A 156 -14.60 8.25 3.86
C ARG A 156 -15.78 8.61 2.98
N GLY A 157 -16.69 7.67 2.83
CA GLY A 157 -17.94 7.86 2.10
C GLY A 157 -18.34 6.64 1.30
N THR A 158 -19.43 6.77 0.55
CA THR A 158 -19.86 5.76 -0.41
C THR A 158 -19.54 6.26 -1.81
N PRO A 159 -18.53 5.68 -2.49
CA PRO A 159 -18.17 6.13 -3.83
C PRO A 159 -19.33 5.88 -4.81
N GLN A 160 -19.54 6.81 -5.73
CA GLN A 160 -20.57 6.67 -6.76
C GLN A 160 -20.31 5.50 -7.71
N ASN A 161 -19.03 5.33 -8.09
CA ASN A 161 -18.60 4.23 -8.96
C ASN A 161 -17.14 3.86 -8.71
N VAL A 162 -16.92 2.71 -8.07
CA VAL A 162 -15.57 2.19 -7.74
C VAL A 162 -14.76 1.88 -8.99
N ASN A 163 -15.38 1.31 -10.04
CA ASN A 163 -14.67 0.97 -11.27
C ASN A 163 -14.17 2.24 -11.97
N LEU A 164 -14.97 3.31 -11.98
CA LEU A 164 -14.57 4.59 -12.55
C LEU A 164 -13.40 5.23 -11.78
N ILE A 165 -13.31 5.02 -10.45
CA ILE A 165 -12.14 5.43 -9.65
C ILE A 165 -10.88 4.72 -10.16
N HIS A 166 -10.95 3.39 -10.33
CA HIS A 166 -9.82 2.61 -10.83
C HIS A 166 -9.39 3.05 -12.22
N GLU A 167 -10.32 3.22 -13.16
CA GLU A 167 -10.03 3.70 -14.52
C GLU A 167 -9.34 5.07 -14.51
N LYS A 168 -9.89 6.02 -13.75
CA LYS A 168 -9.29 7.36 -13.62
C LYS A 168 -7.90 7.30 -13.00
N PHE A 169 -7.69 6.51 -11.96
CA PHE A 169 -6.38 6.40 -11.32
C PHE A 169 -5.35 5.72 -12.22
N VAL A 170 -5.71 4.69 -12.99
CA VAL A 170 -4.83 4.10 -14.01
C VAL A 170 -4.43 5.13 -15.07
N THR A 171 -5.40 5.91 -15.56
CA THR A 171 -5.14 6.98 -16.54
C THR A 171 -4.21 8.06 -15.97
N LEU A 172 -4.44 8.48 -14.72
CA LEU A 172 -3.62 9.48 -14.05
C LEU A 172 -2.21 8.96 -13.76
N SER A 173 -2.06 7.69 -13.40
CA SER A 173 -0.75 7.06 -13.16
C SER A 173 0.13 7.16 -14.41
N GLY A 174 -0.40 6.78 -15.57
CA GLY A 174 0.34 6.88 -16.82
C GLY A 174 0.62 8.32 -17.30
N ALA A 175 -0.30 9.27 -17.02
CA ALA A 175 -0.16 10.66 -17.47
C ALA A 175 0.77 11.51 -16.57
N LEU A 176 0.91 11.15 -15.29
CA LEU A 176 1.59 11.97 -14.28
C LEU A 176 2.84 11.30 -13.68
N ASP A 177 3.24 10.16 -14.20
CA ASP A 177 4.39 9.36 -13.73
C ASP A 177 4.36 9.09 -12.21
N ILE A 178 3.21 8.61 -11.74
CA ILE A 178 2.98 8.21 -10.35
C ILE A 178 2.21 6.90 -10.29
N ASP A 179 2.43 6.14 -9.24
CA ASP A 179 1.60 4.97 -8.92
C ASP A 179 0.49 5.37 -7.95
N ILE A 180 -0.74 4.94 -8.23
CA ILE A 180 -1.90 5.21 -7.38
C ILE A 180 -2.56 3.89 -7.01
N SER A 181 -2.71 3.64 -5.71
CA SER A 181 -3.45 2.50 -5.17
C SER A 181 -4.72 2.99 -4.47
N PHE A 182 -5.85 2.34 -4.72
CA PHE A 182 -7.12 2.56 -4.04
C PHE A 182 -7.58 1.27 -3.36
N GLN A 183 -7.75 1.29 -2.05
CA GLN A 183 -8.06 0.11 -1.26
C GLN A 183 -9.13 0.42 -0.21
N LYS A 184 -10.06 -0.53 0.00
CA LYS A 184 -10.99 -0.46 1.13
C LYS A 184 -10.22 -0.64 2.45
N ASP A 185 -10.39 0.30 3.39
CA ASP A 185 -9.79 0.19 4.73
C ASP A 185 -10.72 -0.63 5.62
N ASN A 186 -10.32 -1.86 5.89
CA ASN A 186 -11.05 -2.78 6.75
C ASN A 186 -10.07 -3.52 7.69
N ILE A 187 -10.64 -4.26 8.65
CA ILE A 187 -9.87 -5.01 9.65
C ILE A 187 -8.85 -5.97 9.01
N TYR A 188 -9.17 -6.53 7.86
CA TYR A 188 -8.30 -7.50 7.17
C TYR A 188 -7.07 -6.85 6.55
N ARG A 189 -7.13 -5.56 6.14
CA ARG A 189 -5.99 -4.86 5.54
C ARG A 189 -4.78 -4.84 6.46
N ARG A 190 -4.99 -4.61 7.75
CA ARG A 190 -3.89 -4.49 8.75
C ARG A 190 -3.39 -5.82 9.28
N ASN A 191 -4.16 -6.90 9.07
CA ASN A 191 -3.88 -8.23 9.64
C ASN A 191 -3.31 -9.22 8.62
N ARG A 192 -3.07 -8.82 7.38
CA ARG A 192 -2.44 -9.67 6.37
C ARG A 192 -1.00 -9.94 6.76
N ARG A 193 -0.60 -11.22 6.68
CA ARG A 193 0.76 -11.69 7.00
C ARG A 193 1.31 -12.64 5.96
N LEU A 194 0.59 -12.86 4.85
CA LEU A 194 1.02 -13.62 3.70
C LEU A 194 1.05 -12.74 2.47
N ILE A 195 2.17 -12.78 1.75
CA ILE A 195 2.33 -12.16 0.44
C ILE A 195 2.69 -13.25 -0.56
N CYS A 196 1.97 -13.25 -1.68
CA CYS A 196 2.21 -14.15 -2.80
C CYS A 196 2.79 -13.34 -3.96
N PHE A 197 3.86 -13.85 -4.55
CA PHE A 197 4.49 -13.29 -5.74
C PHE A 197 4.35 -14.27 -6.90
N ASP A 198 4.14 -13.76 -8.09
CA ASP A 198 4.48 -14.46 -9.30
C ASP A 198 6.00 -14.47 -9.50
N MET A 199 6.51 -15.35 -10.33
CA MET A 199 7.94 -15.51 -10.60
C MET A 199 8.35 -14.74 -11.84
N ASP A 200 7.82 -15.18 -12.99
CA ASP A 200 8.21 -14.67 -14.29
C ASP A 200 7.74 -13.23 -14.47
N SER A 201 8.56 -12.36 -15.04
CA SER A 201 8.31 -10.93 -15.22
C SER A 201 7.92 -10.15 -13.94
N THR A 202 8.05 -10.78 -12.75
CA THR A 202 7.70 -10.20 -11.45
C THR A 202 8.87 -10.24 -10.46
N LEU A 203 9.41 -11.40 -10.12
CA LEU A 203 10.62 -11.56 -9.30
C LEU A 203 11.89 -11.61 -10.15
N ILE A 204 11.75 -12.06 -11.38
CA ILE A 204 12.78 -12.05 -12.41
C ILE A 204 12.31 -11.23 -13.61
N LYS A 205 13.27 -10.71 -14.40
CA LYS A 205 13.00 -9.81 -15.54
C LYS A 205 12.66 -10.56 -16.84
N THR A 206 12.61 -11.89 -16.81
CA THR A 206 12.43 -12.75 -17.98
C THR A 206 11.34 -13.80 -17.76
N GLU A 207 10.89 -14.41 -18.83
CA GLU A 207 10.07 -15.61 -18.84
C GLU A 207 10.98 -16.84 -18.95
N VAL A 208 10.99 -17.70 -17.94
CA VAL A 208 11.92 -18.84 -17.92
C VAL A 208 11.70 -19.80 -19.09
N ILE A 209 10.43 -19.98 -19.50
CA ILE A 209 10.11 -20.86 -20.62
C ILE A 209 10.71 -20.37 -21.95
N ASP A 210 10.82 -19.07 -22.13
CA ASP A 210 11.42 -18.47 -23.32
C ASP A 210 12.94 -18.67 -23.33
N GLU A 211 13.59 -18.50 -22.17
CA GLU A 211 15.03 -18.79 -22.02
C GLU A 211 15.38 -20.27 -22.33
N LEU A 212 14.52 -21.18 -21.82
CA LEU A 212 14.68 -22.61 -22.11
C LEU A 212 14.47 -22.92 -23.60
N ALA A 213 13.46 -22.29 -24.21
CA ALA A 213 13.16 -22.47 -25.63
C ALA A 213 14.31 -21.99 -26.54
N GLU A 214 14.91 -20.86 -26.23
CA GLU A 214 16.09 -20.36 -26.96
C GLU A 214 17.25 -21.37 -26.88
N ARG A 215 17.50 -21.96 -25.71
CA ARG A 215 18.55 -22.99 -25.54
C ARG A 215 18.21 -24.32 -26.21
N ALA A 216 16.89 -24.64 -26.35
CA ALA A 216 16.41 -25.80 -27.10
C ALA A 216 16.37 -25.58 -28.63
N GLY A 217 16.64 -24.34 -29.11
CA GLY A 217 16.51 -23.98 -30.52
C GLY A 217 15.06 -23.85 -31.02
N ALA A 218 14.09 -23.74 -30.10
CA ALA A 218 12.65 -23.67 -30.38
C ALA A 218 12.04 -22.29 -30.02
N GLY A 219 12.85 -21.24 -29.87
CA GLY A 219 12.40 -19.93 -29.40
C GLY A 219 11.31 -19.30 -30.27
N GLU A 220 11.41 -19.35 -31.60
CA GLU A 220 10.40 -18.80 -32.51
C GLU A 220 9.08 -19.55 -32.42
N GLU A 221 9.11 -20.89 -32.30
CA GLU A 221 7.90 -21.73 -32.19
C GLU A 221 7.18 -21.47 -30.87
N VAL A 222 7.92 -21.33 -29.77
CA VAL A 222 7.34 -21.02 -28.44
C VAL A 222 6.69 -19.63 -28.44
N ARG A 223 7.32 -18.62 -29.06
CA ARG A 223 6.72 -17.28 -29.22
C ARG A 223 5.42 -17.33 -30.02
N ALA A 224 5.39 -18.05 -31.15
CA ALA A 224 4.19 -18.16 -31.95
C ALA A 224 3.03 -18.82 -31.18
N ILE A 225 3.31 -19.86 -30.35
CA ILE A 225 2.32 -20.51 -29.50
C ILE A 225 1.84 -19.53 -28.40
N THR A 226 2.74 -18.75 -27.82
CA THR A 226 2.40 -17.75 -26.79
C THR A 226 1.47 -16.67 -27.36
N GLU A 227 1.77 -16.15 -28.56
CA GLU A 227 0.95 -15.15 -29.23
C GLU A 227 -0.44 -15.70 -29.59
N ALA A 228 -0.53 -16.95 -30.07
CA ALA A 228 -1.81 -17.60 -30.35
C ALA A 228 -2.67 -17.76 -29.08
N ALA A 229 -2.05 -18.08 -27.95
CA ALA A 229 -2.72 -18.13 -26.65
C ALA A 229 -3.21 -16.74 -26.19
N MET A 230 -2.39 -15.70 -26.38
CA MET A 230 -2.78 -14.32 -26.06
C MET A 230 -3.95 -13.82 -26.91
N ARG A 231 -4.05 -14.25 -28.16
CA ARG A 231 -5.20 -13.94 -29.02
C ARG A 231 -6.44 -14.80 -28.70
N GLY A 232 -6.33 -15.74 -27.76
CA GLY A 232 -7.43 -16.63 -27.39
C GLY A 232 -7.73 -17.74 -28.39
N GLU A 233 -6.81 -18.05 -29.33
CA GLU A 233 -6.93 -19.10 -30.33
C GLU A 233 -6.72 -20.49 -29.74
N ILE A 234 -5.94 -20.59 -28.68
CA ILE A 234 -5.69 -21.82 -27.93
C ILE A 234 -5.81 -21.53 -26.44
N ASP A 235 -6.24 -22.52 -25.67
CA ASP A 235 -6.36 -22.38 -24.22
C ASP A 235 -4.98 -22.46 -23.55
N PHE A 236 -4.89 -21.86 -22.33
CA PHE A 236 -3.63 -21.79 -21.56
C PHE A 236 -3.01 -23.17 -21.32
N SER A 237 -3.81 -24.18 -20.96
CA SER A 237 -3.30 -25.52 -20.64
C SER A 237 -2.74 -26.23 -21.89
N GLU A 238 -3.39 -26.07 -23.03
CA GLU A 238 -2.94 -26.59 -24.32
C GLU A 238 -1.66 -25.88 -24.78
N SER A 239 -1.64 -24.55 -24.72
CA SER A 239 -0.48 -23.73 -25.03
C SER A 239 0.72 -24.12 -24.17
N PHE A 240 0.51 -24.26 -22.85
CA PHE A 240 1.58 -24.64 -21.93
C PHE A 240 2.16 -26.02 -22.27
N LYS A 241 1.32 -27.04 -22.52
CA LYS A 241 1.77 -28.38 -22.91
C LYS A 241 2.58 -28.37 -24.21
N LYS A 242 2.12 -27.61 -25.21
CA LYS A 242 2.83 -27.51 -26.51
C LYS A 242 4.20 -26.88 -26.32
N ARG A 243 4.28 -25.80 -25.55
CA ARG A 243 5.57 -25.13 -25.26
C ARG A 243 6.54 -26.02 -24.49
N VAL A 244 6.05 -26.75 -23.48
CA VAL A 244 6.87 -27.68 -22.70
C VAL A 244 7.36 -28.86 -23.55
N SER A 245 6.56 -29.36 -24.47
CA SER A 245 6.98 -30.47 -25.36
C SER A 245 8.14 -30.10 -26.27
N LEU A 246 8.30 -28.83 -26.62
CA LEU A 246 9.43 -28.34 -27.43
C LEU A 246 10.75 -28.29 -26.66
N LEU A 247 10.74 -28.50 -25.34
CA LEU A 247 11.93 -28.56 -24.49
C LEU A 247 12.49 -29.99 -24.37
N GLU A 248 11.91 -30.98 -25.05
CA GLU A 248 12.37 -32.36 -25.02
C GLU A 248 13.81 -32.47 -25.50
N GLY A 249 14.66 -33.18 -24.74
CA GLY A 249 16.05 -33.38 -25.05
C GLY A 249 17.02 -32.37 -24.45
N LEU A 250 16.50 -31.35 -23.76
CA LEU A 250 17.35 -30.37 -23.10
C LEU A 250 18.09 -30.98 -21.89
N ASP A 251 19.40 -30.72 -21.77
CA ASP A 251 20.20 -31.21 -20.66
C ASP A 251 19.90 -30.44 -19.37
N GLU A 252 19.84 -31.15 -18.23
CA GLU A 252 19.59 -30.54 -16.91
C GLU A 252 20.62 -29.44 -16.55
N SER A 253 21.86 -29.55 -17.06
CA SER A 253 22.88 -28.52 -16.82
C SER A 253 22.49 -27.14 -17.37
N VAL A 254 21.69 -27.10 -18.43
CA VAL A 254 21.16 -25.85 -18.99
C VAL A 254 20.18 -25.20 -18.02
N LEU A 255 19.34 -25.99 -17.33
CA LEU A 255 18.43 -25.48 -16.31
C LEU A 255 19.23 -24.84 -15.15
N GLN A 256 20.32 -25.51 -14.76
CA GLN A 256 21.19 -25.00 -13.69
C GLN A 256 21.89 -23.70 -14.12
N GLU A 257 22.43 -23.62 -15.33
CA GLU A 257 23.05 -22.41 -15.86
C GLU A 257 22.09 -21.22 -15.87
N ILE A 258 20.85 -21.43 -16.35
CA ILE A 258 19.82 -20.39 -16.37
C ILE A 258 19.47 -19.98 -14.93
N ALA A 259 19.28 -20.94 -14.01
CA ALA A 259 18.92 -20.65 -12.63
C ALA A 259 19.95 -19.80 -11.90
N GLU A 260 21.24 -20.05 -12.15
CA GLU A 260 22.35 -19.30 -11.56
C GLU A 260 22.47 -17.87 -12.12
N ASN A 261 22.01 -17.65 -13.36
CA ASN A 261 22.11 -16.37 -14.06
C ASN A 261 20.75 -15.63 -14.20
N LEU A 262 19.71 -16.02 -13.46
CA LEU A 262 18.41 -15.36 -13.51
C LEU A 262 18.52 -13.85 -13.26
N PRO A 263 18.03 -13.01 -14.18
CA PRO A 263 18.03 -11.57 -14.01
C PRO A 263 16.97 -11.16 -12.99
N ILE A 264 17.38 -10.88 -11.77
CA ILE A 264 16.48 -10.53 -10.68
C ILE A 264 15.90 -9.13 -10.87
N MET A 265 14.61 -8.96 -10.57
CA MET A 265 13.95 -7.67 -10.60
C MET A 265 14.58 -6.70 -9.59
N ASP A 266 14.77 -5.45 -10.02
CA ASP A 266 15.42 -4.43 -9.19
C ASP A 266 14.64 -4.20 -7.90
N GLY A 267 15.34 -4.27 -6.77
CA GLY A 267 14.76 -4.10 -5.45
C GLY A 267 14.12 -5.35 -4.83
N ALA A 268 14.04 -6.49 -5.55
CA ALA A 268 13.43 -7.71 -5.02
C ALA A 268 14.13 -8.22 -3.76
N ASP A 269 15.47 -8.29 -3.74
CA ASP A 269 16.22 -8.70 -2.55
C ASP A 269 15.90 -7.82 -1.33
N ARG A 270 15.85 -6.50 -1.52
CA ARG A 270 15.52 -5.55 -0.46
C ARG A 270 14.08 -5.72 0.02
N LEU A 271 13.12 -5.88 -0.90
CA LEU A 271 11.72 -6.10 -0.59
C LEU A 271 11.53 -7.36 0.26
N MET A 272 12.12 -8.49 -0.16
CA MET A 272 12.03 -9.77 0.56
C MET A 272 12.60 -9.67 1.97
N HIS A 273 13.76 -9.01 2.12
CA HIS A 273 14.37 -8.77 3.43
C HIS A 273 13.44 -7.98 4.36
N ILE A 274 12.85 -6.88 3.86
CA ILE A 274 11.94 -6.04 4.65
C ILE A 274 10.67 -6.79 5.04
N LEU A 275 10.06 -7.53 4.11
CA LEU A 275 8.84 -8.30 4.37
C LEU A 275 9.06 -9.33 5.48
N LYS A 276 10.18 -10.04 5.44
CA LYS A 276 10.56 -10.99 6.50
C LYS A 276 10.76 -10.30 7.84
N LYS A 277 11.48 -9.19 7.86
CA LYS A 277 11.69 -8.38 9.06
C LYS A 277 10.37 -7.90 9.66
N CYS A 278 9.36 -7.63 8.82
CA CYS A 278 8.01 -7.27 9.23
C CYS A 278 7.13 -8.49 9.62
N GLY A 279 7.67 -9.71 9.60
CA GLY A 279 6.97 -10.92 10.00
C GLY A 279 5.99 -11.49 8.97
N TYR A 280 6.14 -11.11 7.69
CA TYR A 280 5.33 -11.70 6.63
C TYR A 280 5.83 -13.10 6.26
N LYS A 281 4.86 -13.98 5.97
CA LYS A 281 5.08 -15.20 5.20
C LYS A 281 5.08 -14.87 3.72
N ILE A 282 5.99 -15.49 2.97
CA ILE A 282 6.19 -15.21 1.54
C ILE A 282 5.95 -16.50 0.76
N ALA A 283 5.13 -16.40 -0.27
CA ALA A 283 4.87 -17.49 -1.20
C ALA A 283 5.24 -17.08 -2.63
N ILE A 284 5.76 -18.02 -3.41
CA ILE A 284 5.83 -17.91 -4.87
C ILE A 284 4.72 -18.79 -5.44
N LEU A 285 3.87 -18.20 -6.29
CA LEU A 285 2.80 -18.87 -7.03
C LEU A 285 3.06 -18.61 -8.51
N SER A 286 3.53 -19.60 -9.25
CA SER A 286 3.97 -19.41 -10.64
C SER A 286 3.40 -20.44 -11.59
N GLY A 287 3.12 -20.00 -12.80
CA GLY A 287 2.88 -20.87 -13.96
C GLY A 287 4.16 -21.53 -14.52
N GLY A 288 5.34 -21.07 -14.09
CA GLY A 288 6.65 -21.61 -14.47
C GLY A 288 7.02 -22.90 -13.73
N PHE A 289 8.34 -23.17 -13.60
CA PHE A 289 8.82 -24.44 -13.12
C PHE A 289 9.41 -24.38 -11.71
N THR A 290 9.15 -25.45 -10.93
CA THR A 290 9.64 -25.62 -9.54
C THR A 290 11.16 -25.58 -9.46
N PHE A 291 11.89 -25.98 -10.49
CA PHE A 291 13.35 -25.96 -10.53
C PHE A 291 13.88 -24.54 -10.24
N PHE A 292 13.39 -23.55 -10.99
CA PHE A 292 13.77 -22.14 -10.82
C PHE A 292 13.16 -21.54 -9.54
N GLY A 293 11.92 -21.91 -9.25
CA GLY A 293 11.27 -21.50 -8.01
C GLY A 293 12.05 -21.95 -6.76
N LYS A 294 12.64 -23.16 -6.75
CA LYS A 294 13.50 -23.66 -5.66
C LYS A 294 14.78 -22.82 -5.52
N HIS A 295 15.38 -22.39 -6.65
CA HIS A 295 16.52 -21.49 -6.63
C HIS A 295 16.17 -20.14 -5.99
N LEU A 296 15.07 -19.52 -6.40
CA LEU A 296 14.60 -18.26 -5.83
C LEU A 296 14.14 -18.42 -4.37
N LYS A 297 13.51 -19.55 -4.02
CA LYS A 297 13.15 -19.88 -2.63
C LYS A 297 14.37 -19.88 -1.73
N LYS A 298 15.46 -20.46 -2.18
CA LYS A 298 16.74 -20.47 -1.43
C LYS A 298 17.34 -19.05 -1.34
N ARG A 299 17.37 -18.30 -2.45
CA ARG A 299 17.93 -16.95 -2.49
C ARG A 299 17.19 -15.98 -1.58
N PHE A 300 15.88 -15.92 -1.70
CA PHE A 300 15.01 -14.98 -0.97
C PHE A 300 14.53 -15.52 0.38
N GLY A 301 14.75 -16.81 0.66
CA GLY A 301 14.25 -17.51 1.82
C GLY A 301 12.72 -17.56 1.87
N VAL A 302 12.04 -17.77 0.75
CA VAL A 302 10.59 -17.87 0.62
C VAL A 302 10.04 -19.05 1.43
N ASP A 303 8.89 -18.88 2.09
CA ASP A 303 8.30 -19.92 2.93
C ASP A 303 7.60 -21.01 2.10
N TYR A 304 6.85 -20.62 1.07
CA TYR A 304 6.03 -21.53 0.26
C TYR A 304 6.30 -21.34 -1.23
N LEU A 305 6.30 -22.45 -1.98
CA LEU A 305 6.47 -22.47 -3.43
C LEU A 305 5.44 -23.37 -4.08
N TYR A 306 4.70 -22.83 -5.04
CA TYR A 306 3.74 -23.56 -5.86
C TYR A 306 4.02 -23.23 -7.33
N ALA A 307 4.47 -24.23 -8.07
CA ALA A 307 4.79 -24.10 -9.49
C ALA A 307 4.62 -25.47 -10.19
N ASN A 308 4.81 -25.51 -11.49
CA ASN A 308 4.73 -26.76 -12.24
C ASN A 308 6.06 -27.54 -12.12
N GLU A 309 5.98 -28.85 -12.13
CA GLU A 309 7.14 -29.72 -12.11
C GLU A 309 7.47 -30.21 -13.52
N LEU A 310 8.72 -29.98 -13.93
CA LEU A 310 9.24 -30.45 -15.19
C LEU A 310 9.78 -31.86 -15.01
N GLU A 311 9.37 -32.82 -15.86
CA GLU A 311 9.87 -34.17 -15.80
C GLU A 311 11.30 -34.26 -16.35
N ILE A 312 12.22 -34.75 -15.53
CA ILE A 312 13.60 -35.01 -15.91
C ILE A 312 13.84 -36.52 -15.80
N LYS A 313 14.34 -37.14 -16.85
CA LYS A 313 14.56 -38.57 -16.88
C LYS A 313 15.76 -38.98 -16.02
N ASP A 314 15.51 -39.79 -15.01
CA ASP A 314 16.54 -40.34 -14.15
C ASP A 314 17.61 -41.10 -14.93
N GLY A 315 18.87 -40.80 -14.67
CA GLY A 315 20.05 -41.43 -15.26
C GLY A 315 20.63 -40.72 -16.50
N ASN A 316 19.85 -39.94 -17.26
CA ASN A 316 20.37 -39.19 -18.41
C ASN A 316 20.32 -37.67 -18.24
N ARG A 317 19.72 -37.17 -17.14
CA ARG A 317 19.56 -35.72 -16.84
C ARG A 317 18.96 -34.91 -17.99
N ILE A 318 18.02 -35.52 -18.73
CA ILE A 318 17.39 -34.92 -19.90
C ILE A 318 15.92 -34.63 -19.62
N VAL A 319 15.47 -33.42 -20.00
CA VAL A 319 14.07 -33.01 -19.95
C VAL A 319 13.23 -33.84 -20.91
N THR A 320 12.10 -34.41 -20.45
CA THR A 320 11.24 -35.27 -21.26
C THR A 320 10.19 -34.52 -22.08
N GLY A 321 10.13 -33.18 -21.94
CA GLY A 321 9.06 -32.38 -22.56
C GLY A 321 7.67 -32.58 -21.91
N LYS A 322 7.63 -33.14 -20.69
CA LYS A 322 6.38 -33.38 -19.97
C LYS A 322 6.35 -32.67 -18.63
N GLN A 323 5.16 -32.26 -18.22
CA GLN A 323 4.86 -31.76 -16.90
C GLN A 323 4.30 -32.88 -16.02
N ILE A 324 4.89 -33.13 -14.84
CA ILE A 324 4.46 -34.21 -13.93
C ILE A 324 3.28 -33.78 -13.03
N GLY A 325 2.96 -32.50 -12.96
CA GLY A 325 1.88 -31.98 -12.12
C GLY A 325 2.18 -30.62 -11.50
N ARG A 326 1.26 -30.14 -10.66
CA ARG A 326 1.50 -28.98 -9.81
C ARG A 326 2.11 -29.45 -8.50
N ALA A 327 3.38 -29.13 -8.25
CA ALA A 327 3.99 -29.46 -6.99
C ALA A 327 3.41 -28.61 -5.86
N HIS A 328 2.82 -29.27 -4.87
CA HIS A 328 2.55 -28.68 -3.55
C HIS A 328 3.79 -28.92 -2.69
N VAL A 329 4.62 -27.92 -2.49
CA VAL A 329 5.82 -27.99 -1.64
C VAL A 329 5.66 -27.11 -0.41
#